data_b7d0b25da029533a48b5352102311003
#
_entry.id   b7d0b25da029533a48b5352102311003
#
_cell.length_a   1.000
_cell.length_b   1.000
_cell.length_c   1.000
_cell.angle_alpha   90.00
_cell.angle_beta   90.00
_cell.angle_gamma   90.00
#
_symmetry.space_group_name_H-M   'P 1'
#
loop_
_entity.id
_entity.type
_entity.pdbx_description
1 polymer ?
#
loop_
_entity_poly.entity_id
_entity_poly.type
_entity_poly.pdbx_seq_one_letter_code
_entity_poly.pdbx_strand_id
1 'polypeptide(L)'
;MSMWVTGANGFIGRHLVRELASSGHAVHGVGHGALDPADARALGLQTWINGEVDPANLNALAVAHGVPSHVFHLAGGSSVGLSMERPFEDFSRTVASTARLLEWLRSFAPESRLIVVSSAAVYGAEHAGPIHESAALAPMSPYGHHKLMMEELCRSYVQSFGIRCAVVRLFSVYGPNLRKQLLWDICSRLRSEQRTLTLGGTGSEIRDWTDVRDVVRLLARVAEGAWQDDFDVINGGSGRGVSVAGIAEGLIGHWGGKTALQFSGIARPGDPTSLLADNGRVLDMNFDWRIPLEKGLADYVAWFKGESRA
;
A
#
# COMPACT_ATOMS: atom_id res chain seq x y z
N MET A 1 -13.55 2.08 18.88
CA MET A 1 -12.98 0.72 18.76
C MET A 1 -11.47 0.83 18.81
N SER A 2 -10.75 -0.20 19.34
CA SER A 2 -9.27 -0.24 19.32
C SER A 2 -8.80 -0.81 17.97
N MET A 3 -8.04 -0.02 17.23
CA MET A 3 -7.51 -0.35 15.92
C MET A 3 -5.98 -0.40 15.99
N TRP A 4 -5.38 -1.49 15.54
CA TRP A 4 -3.92 -1.57 15.46
C TRP A 4 -3.45 -1.47 14.03
N VAL A 5 -2.37 -0.71 13.81
CA VAL A 5 -1.76 -0.51 12.49
C VAL A 5 -0.29 -0.90 12.55
N THR A 6 0.09 -2.00 11.91
CA THR A 6 1.50 -2.31 11.72
C THR A 6 2.04 -1.53 10.53
N GLY A 7 3.27 -1.03 10.61
CA GLY A 7 3.79 -0.13 9.59
C GLY A 7 3.13 1.27 9.60
N ALA A 8 2.58 1.69 10.75
CA ALA A 8 1.85 2.95 10.91
C ALA A 8 2.65 4.21 10.53
N ASN A 9 3.98 4.16 10.65
CA ASN A 9 4.86 5.26 10.25
C ASN A 9 5.25 5.24 8.75
N GLY A 10 4.79 4.24 7.98
CA GLY A 10 5.00 4.14 6.54
C GLY A 10 4.10 5.10 5.73
N PHE A 11 4.30 5.15 4.42
CA PHE A 11 3.52 6.02 3.52
C PHE A 11 2.00 5.81 3.66
N ILE A 12 1.49 4.61 3.40
CA ILE A 12 0.06 4.31 3.53
C ILE A 12 -0.36 4.35 5.00
N GLY A 13 0.49 3.85 5.91
CA GLY A 13 0.21 3.77 7.34
C GLY A 13 -0.13 5.12 7.97
N ARG A 14 0.63 6.17 7.66
CA ARG A 14 0.37 7.53 8.16
C ARG A 14 -0.98 8.09 7.70
N HIS A 15 -1.35 7.84 6.47
CA HIS A 15 -2.66 8.25 5.95
C HIS A 15 -3.79 7.44 6.59
N LEU A 16 -3.61 6.12 6.77
CA LEU A 16 -4.60 5.26 7.42
C LEU A 16 -4.81 5.64 8.90
N VAL A 17 -3.74 5.92 9.63
CA VAL A 17 -3.84 6.38 11.03
C VAL A 17 -4.70 7.64 11.14
N ARG A 18 -4.48 8.63 10.26
CA ARG A 18 -5.30 9.86 10.23
C ARG A 18 -6.76 9.58 9.91
N GLU A 19 -7.03 8.73 8.93
CA GLU A 19 -8.39 8.34 8.54
C GLU A 19 -9.13 7.68 9.71
N LEU A 20 -8.52 6.68 10.34
CA LEU A 20 -9.11 5.96 11.46
C LEU A 20 -9.30 6.86 12.70
N ALA A 21 -8.32 7.70 13.02
CA ALA A 21 -8.40 8.63 14.14
C ALA A 21 -9.47 9.71 13.92
N SER A 22 -9.60 10.23 12.69
CA SER A 22 -10.64 11.22 12.34
C SER A 22 -12.05 10.62 12.40
N SER A 23 -12.16 9.30 12.21
CA SER A 23 -13.40 8.53 12.38
C SER A 23 -13.68 8.14 13.86
N GLY A 24 -12.89 8.65 14.82
CA GLY A 24 -13.11 8.47 16.25
C GLY A 24 -12.60 7.12 16.82
N HIS A 25 -11.72 6.44 16.11
CA HIS A 25 -11.11 5.20 16.60
C HIS A 25 -9.88 5.47 17.45
N ALA A 26 -9.65 4.61 18.45
CA ALA A 26 -8.39 4.57 19.19
C ALA A 26 -7.36 3.80 18.35
N VAL A 27 -6.32 4.49 17.86
CA VAL A 27 -5.34 3.90 16.94
C VAL A 27 -4.00 3.71 17.63
N HIS A 28 -3.46 2.50 17.57
CA HIS A 28 -2.16 2.12 18.13
C HIS A 28 -1.29 1.57 17.00
N GLY A 29 -0.01 1.95 16.99
CA GLY A 29 0.91 1.61 15.91
C GLY A 29 2.15 0.88 16.38
N VAL A 30 2.63 -0.05 15.54
CA VAL A 30 3.94 -0.69 15.66
C VAL A 30 4.64 -0.72 14.31
N GLY A 31 5.96 -0.54 14.30
CA GLY A 31 6.76 -0.57 13.08
C GLY A 31 8.06 0.20 13.23
N HIS A 32 8.75 0.42 12.11
CA HIS A 32 10.06 1.05 12.11
C HIS A 32 10.01 2.56 11.87
N GLY A 33 11.03 3.22 12.39
CA GLY A 33 11.29 4.64 12.22
C GLY A 33 10.98 5.45 13.47
N ALA A 34 11.89 6.35 13.80
CA ALA A 34 11.70 7.26 14.91
C ALA A 34 10.48 8.17 14.63
N LEU A 35 9.61 8.29 15.59
CA LEU A 35 8.48 9.20 15.57
C LEU A 35 8.41 9.83 16.96
N ASP A 36 8.56 11.14 17.02
CA ASP A 36 8.45 11.87 18.27
C ASP A 36 7.03 11.69 18.85
N PRO A 37 6.87 11.60 20.18
CA PRO A 37 5.56 11.45 20.81
C PRO A 37 4.56 12.57 20.46
N ALA A 38 5.02 13.79 20.19
CA ALA A 38 4.15 14.87 19.73
C ALA A 38 3.69 14.64 18.29
N ASP A 39 4.59 14.22 17.42
CA ASP A 39 4.28 13.87 16.03
C ASP A 39 3.36 12.65 15.95
N ALA A 40 3.58 11.64 16.80
CA ALA A 40 2.70 10.47 16.89
C ALA A 40 1.26 10.88 17.24
N ARG A 41 1.10 11.74 18.26
CA ARG A 41 -0.22 12.28 18.63
C ARG A 41 -0.83 13.16 17.53
N ALA A 42 -0.03 14.01 16.90
CA ALA A 42 -0.49 14.83 15.77
C ALA A 42 -0.91 13.99 14.55
N LEU A 43 -0.30 12.82 14.38
CA LEU A 43 -0.71 11.84 13.38
C LEU A 43 -2.05 11.18 13.72
N GLY A 44 -2.43 11.10 15.00
CA GLY A 44 -3.62 10.41 15.50
C GLY A 44 -3.32 9.11 16.25
N LEU A 45 -2.05 8.78 16.47
CA LEU A 45 -1.66 7.60 17.25
C LEU A 45 -1.77 7.89 18.76
N GLN A 46 -2.48 7.04 19.49
CA GLN A 46 -2.47 7.04 20.95
C GLN A 46 -1.19 6.39 21.50
N THR A 47 -0.65 5.40 20.77
CA THR A 47 0.60 4.73 21.11
C THR A 47 1.38 4.40 19.84
N TRP A 48 2.69 4.63 19.89
CA TRP A 48 3.64 4.22 18.88
C TRP A 48 4.74 3.37 19.49
N ILE A 49 4.94 2.16 18.96
CA ILE A 49 6.07 1.30 19.29
C ILE A 49 7.01 1.26 18.07
N ASN A 50 8.21 1.82 18.24
CA ASN A 50 9.27 1.72 17.24
C ASN A 50 9.97 0.36 17.40
N GLY A 51 9.59 -0.62 16.59
CA GLY A 51 10.11 -1.97 16.67
C GLY A 51 9.51 -2.93 15.67
N GLU A 52 9.92 -4.19 15.77
CA GLU A 52 9.40 -5.28 14.96
C GLU A 52 7.93 -5.62 15.28
N VAL A 53 7.25 -6.22 14.30
CA VAL A 53 5.99 -6.93 14.56
C VAL A 53 6.32 -8.28 15.16
N ASP A 54 6.43 -8.32 16.48
CA ASP A 54 6.79 -9.50 17.26
C ASP A 54 5.93 -9.64 18.52
N PRO A 55 5.94 -10.82 19.18
CA PRO A 55 5.12 -11.06 20.35
C PRO A 55 5.37 -10.08 21.50
N ALA A 56 6.60 -9.59 21.70
CA ALA A 56 6.92 -8.68 22.79
C ALA A 56 6.22 -7.32 22.60
N ASN A 57 6.32 -6.73 21.40
CA ASN A 57 5.69 -5.46 21.07
C ASN A 57 4.16 -5.57 21.00
N LEU A 58 3.63 -6.68 20.46
CA LEU A 58 2.17 -6.93 20.42
C LEU A 58 1.61 -7.12 21.84
N ASN A 59 2.31 -7.84 22.71
CA ASN A 59 1.91 -8.00 24.12
C ASN A 59 1.96 -6.65 24.86
N ALA A 60 2.97 -5.81 24.60
CA ALA A 60 3.05 -4.47 25.21
C ALA A 60 1.82 -3.61 24.83
N LEU A 61 1.37 -3.66 23.58
CA LEU A 61 0.14 -2.98 23.15
C LEU A 61 -1.09 -3.58 23.85
N ALA A 62 -1.19 -4.92 23.93
CA ALA A 62 -2.34 -5.59 24.55
C ALA A 62 -2.44 -5.33 26.05
N VAL A 63 -1.33 -5.31 26.76
CA VAL A 63 -1.29 -4.99 28.20
C VAL A 63 -1.72 -3.54 28.45
N ALA A 64 -1.30 -2.60 27.59
CA ALA A 64 -1.60 -1.20 27.76
C ALA A 64 -3.04 -0.82 27.32
N HIS A 65 -3.60 -1.48 26.31
CA HIS A 65 -4.81 -1.01 25.61
C HIS A 65 -5.86 -2.09 25.35
N GLY A 66 -5.64 -3.32 25.81
CA GLY A 66 -6.47 -4.49 25.48
C GLY A 66 -6.22 -4.97 24.04
N VAL A 67 -6.86 -6.10 23.69
CA VAL A 67 -6.76 -6.67 22.36
C VAL A 67 -7.49 -5.80 21.32
N PRO A 68 -7.02 -5.73 20.08
CA PRO A 68 -7.65 -4.91 19.05
C PRO A 68 -8.93 -5.55 18.53
N SER A 69 -9.89 -4.74 18.11
CA SER A 69 -11.02 -5.22 17.30
C SER A 69 -10.60 -5.48 15.85
N HIS A 70 -9.67 -4.67 15.33
CA HIS A 70 -9.14 -4.77 13.97
C HIS A 70 -7.64 -4.54 13.95
N VAL A 71 -6.96 -5.29 13.10
CA VAL A 71 -5.54 -5.09 12.79
C VAL A 71 -5.38 -4.82 11.31
N PHE A 72 -4.75 -3.69 10.98
CA PHE A 72 -4.32 -3.37 9.63
C PHE A 72 -2.83 -3.70 9.49
N HIS A 73 -2.53 -4.74 8.75
CA HIS A 73 -1.15 -5.20 8.56
C HIS A 73 -0.55 -4.60 7.28
N LEU A 74 0.15 -3.47 7.46
CA LEU A 74 0.85 -2.74 6.39
C LEU A 74 2.37 -2.89 6.48
N ALA A 75 2.88 -3.50 7.57
CA ALA A 75 4.29 -3.83 7.67
C ALA A 75 4.67 -4.83 6.57
N GLY A 76 5.80 -4.60 5.94
CA GLY A 76 6.27 -5.46 4.84
C GLY A 76 7.17 -4.72 3.87
N GLY A 77 7.68 -5.45 2.89
CA GLY A 77 8.36 -4.89 1.74
C GLY A 77 7.43 -3.99 0.93
N SER A 78 8.01 -3.04 0.24
CA SER A 78 7.23 -1.99 -0.42
C SER A 78 7.75 -1.61 -1.82
N SER A 79 8.66 -2.41 -2.38
CA SER A 79 9.30 -2.10 -3.66
C SER A 79 9.90 -3.36 -4.27
N VAL A 80 9.61 -3.58 -5.56
CA VAL A 80 10.23 -4.64 -6.35
C VAL A 80 11.75 -4.46 -6.38
N GLY A 81 12.25 -3.24 -6.67
CA GLY A 81 13.69 -2.97 -6.77
C GLY A 81 14.45 -3.35 -5.49
N LEU A 82 13.97 -2.91 -4.32
CA LEU A 82 14.60 -3.25 -3.04
C LEU A 82 14.57 -4.77 -2.75
N SER A 83 13.52 -5.46 -3.15
CA SER A 83 13.44 -6.91 -2.95
C SER A 83 14.43 -7.69 -3.82
N MET A 84 14.83 -7.14 -4.98
CA MET A 84 15.89 -7.71 -5.82
C MET A 84 17.28 -7.51 -5.19
N GLU A 85 17.49 -6.38 -4.51
CA GLU A 85 18.75 -6.06 -3.84
C GLU A 85 18.90 -6.78 -2.49
N ARG A 86 17.79 -6.92 -1.75
CA ARG A 86 17.75 -7.43 -0.37
C ARG A 86 16.59 -8.41 -0.15
N PRO A 87 16.58 -9.56 -0.83
CA PRO A 87 15.44 -10.46 -0.79
C PRO A 87 15.14 -11.05 0.59
N PHE A 88 16.17 -11.33 1.39
CA PHE A 88 15.98 -11.84 2.75
C PHE A 88 15.38 -10.79 3.70
N GLU A 89 15.76 -9.53 3.55
CA GLU A 89 15.17 -8.44 4.33
C GLU A 89 13.68 -8.26 3.96
N ASP A 90 13.35 -8.32 2.68
CA ASP A 90 11.97 -8.26 2.20
C ASP A 90 11.13 -9.44 2.72
N PHE A 91 11.68 -10.67 2.68
CA PHE A 91 11.06 -11.86 3.28
C PHE A 91 10.80 -11.68 4.77
N SER A 92 11.81 -11.22 5.52
CA SER A 92 11.70 -11.06 6.98
C SER A 92 10.64 -10.02 7.35
N ARG A 93 10.57 -8.92 6.59
CA ARG A 93 9.60 -7.85 6.81
C ARG A 93 8.19 -8.22 6.37
N THR A 94 8.03 -9.09 5.36
CA THR A 94 6.73 -9.44 4.79
C THR A 94 6.21 -10.76 5.35
N VAL A 95 6.95 -11.84 5.15
CA VAL A 95 6.47 -13.20 5.47
C VAL A 95 6.62 -13.50 6.95
N ALA A 96 7.83 -13.29 7.50
CA ALA A 96 8.09 -13.62 8.91
C ALA A 96 7.31 -12.72 9.88
N SER A 97 7.14 -11.43 9.57
CA SER A 97 6.32 -10.53 10.39
C SER A 97 4.85 -10.94 10.38
N THR A 98 4.32 -11.35 9.23
CA THR A 98 2.96 -11.85 9.10
C THR A 98 2.75 -13.13 9.90
N ALA A 99 3.68 -14.07 9.82
CA ALA A 99 3.61 -15.31 10.59
C ALA A 99 3.56 -15.05 12.09
N ARG A 100 4.39 -14.14 12.61
CA ARG A 100 4.38 -13.73 14.02
C ARG A 100 3.08 -13.07 14.44
N LEU A 101 2.53 -12.20 13.60
CA LEU A 101 1.25 -11.54 13.85
C LEU A 101 0.10 -12.55 13.90
N LEU A 102 0.02 -13.45 12.90
CA LEU A 102 -1.02 -14.48 12.83
C LEU A 102 -0.98 -15.41 14.05
N GLU A 103 0.19 -15.86 14.46
CA GLU A 103 0.35 -16.70 15.64
C GLU A 103 -0.06 -15.98 16.92
N TRP A 104 0.27 -14.68 17.02
CA TRP A 104 -0.17 -13.86 18.15
C TRP A 104 -1.70 -13.69 18.16
N LEU A 105 -2.30 -13.38 17.00
CA LEU A 105 -3.77 -13.24 16.88
C LEU A 105 -4.47 -14.53 17.26
N ARG A 106 -4.02 -15.68 16.74
CA ARG A 106 -4.57 -16.99 17.08
C ARG A 106 -4.57 -17.26 18.58
N SER A 107 -3.51 -16.85 19.27
CA SER A 107 -3.29 -17.16 20.68
C SER A 107 -3.98 -16.19 21.63
N PHE A 108 -4.09 -14.92 21.27
CA PHE A 108 -4.48 -13.85 22.20
C PHE A 108 -5.67 -13.01 21.74
N ALA A 109 -5.99 -13.00 20.45
CA ALA A 109 -7.04 -12.15 19.88
C ALA A 109 -7.74 -12.80 18.67
N PRO A 110 -8.29 -14.04 18.80
CA PRO A 110 -8.84 -14.79 17.69
C PRO A 110 -10.06 -14.11 17.05
N GLU A 111 -10.77 -13.27 17.78
CA GLU A 111 -11.93 -12.52 17.27
C GLU A 111 -11.56 -11.24 16.50
N SER A 112 -10.28 -10.86 16.50
CA SER A 112 -9.82 -9.69 15.77
C SER A 112 -9.94 -9.89 14.27
N ARG A 113 -10.43 -8.88 13.57
CA ARG A 113 -10.46 -8.87 12.11
C ARG A 113 -9.11 -8.38 11.58
N LEU A 114 -8.49 -9.14 10.70
CA LEU A 114 -7.19 -8.82 10.11
C LEU A 114 -7.38 -8.30 8.68
N ILE A 115 -6.90 -7.11 8.39
CA ILE A 115 -6.84 -6.53 7.05
C ILE A 115 -5.37 -6.49 6.61
N VAL A 116 -5.02 -7.23 5.57
CA VAL A 116 -3.65 -7.37 5.08
C VAL A 116 -3.47 -6.65 3.76
N VAL A 117 -2.44 -5.82 3.66
CA VAL A 117 -2.11 -5.13 2.41
C VAL A 117 -1.15 -5.98 1.56
N SER A 118 -1.69 -6.52 0.47
CA SER A 118 -0.97 -7.19 -0.59
C SER A 118 -0.73 -6.27 -1.79
N SER A 119 -0.40 -6.83 -2.93
CA SER A 119 -0.04 -6.07 -4.13
C SER A 119 -0.48 -6.76 -5.41
N ALA A 120 -0.82 -6.01 -6.44
CA ALA A 120 -1.03 -6.52 -7.79
C ALA A 120 0.21 -7.25 -8.37
N ALA A 121 1.38 -7.08 -7.76
CA ALA A 121 2.59 -7.83 -8.14
C ALA A 121 2.45 -9.36 -7.99
N VAL A 122 1.45 -9.85 -7.27
CA VAL A 122 1.14 -11.30 -7.17
C VAL A 122 0.60 -11.86 -8.48
N TYR A 123 -0.02 -11.03 -9.32
CA TYR A 123 -0.57 -11.47 -10.61
C TYR A 123 0.49 -11.72 -11.68
N GLY A 124 1.65 -11.04 -11.58
CA GLY A 124 2.70 -11.13 -12.62
C GLY A 124 2.43 -10.22 -13.81
N ALA A 125 2.88 -10.63 -15.00
CA ALA A 125 2.95 -9.74 -16.18
C ALA A 125 2.02 -10.16 -17.35
N GLU A 126 1.36 -11.31 -17.29
CA GLU A 126 0.70 -11.93 -18.45
C GLU A 126 -0.80 -11.61 -18.58
N HIS A 127 -1.26 -10.51 -18.02
CA HIS A 127 -2.67 -10.12 -18.05
C HIS A 127 -2.94 -9.00 -19.06
N ALA A 128 -3.91 -9.23 -19.97
CA ALA A 128 -4.28 -8.29 -21.03
C ALA A 128 -5.63 -7.60 -20.75
N GLY A 129 -5.77 -6.85 -19.68
CA GLY A 129 -7.02 -6.16 -19.34
C GLY A 129 -7.26 -6.10 -17.85
N PRO A 130 -8.51 -5.80 -17.41
CA PRO A 130 -8.83 -5.82 -15.98
C PRO A 130 -8.61 -7.20 -15.37
N ILE A 131 -7.89 -7.23 -14.25
CA ILE A 131 -7.50 -8.46 -13.56
C ILE A 131 -8.48 -8.72 -12.42
N HIS A 132 -9.25 -9.79 -12.52
CA HIS A 132 -10.15 -10.24 -11.47
C HIS A 132 -9.39 -10.92 -10.33
N GLU A 133 -9.92 -10.93 -9.09
CA GLU A 133 -9.25 -11.51 -7.92
C GLU A 133 -8.97 -13.02 -8.05
N SER A 134 -9.78 -13.72 -8.84
CA SER A 134 -9.59 -15.16 -9.16
C SER A 134 -8.60 -15.44 -10.28
N ALA A 135 -7.98 -14.41 -10.88
CA ALA A 135 -6.99 -14.59 -11.93
C ALA A 135 -5.77 -15.36 -11.41
N ALA A 136 -5.09 -16.06 -12.35
CA ALA A 136 -3.88 -16.82 -12.02
C ALA A 136 -2.80 -15.92 -11.41
N LEU A 137 -2.11 -16.44 -10.40
CA LEU A 137 -1.04 -15.74 -9.69
C LEU A 137 0.31 -16.26 -10.18
N ALA A 138 1.12 -15.37 -10.76
CA ALA A 138 2.42 -15.70 -11.34
C ALA A 138 3.46 -14.58 -11.06
N PRO A 139 3.80 -14.33 -9.78
CA PRO A 139 4.68 -13.23 -9.41
C PRO A 139 6.07 -13.35 -10.07
N MET A 140 6.63 -12.21 -10.51
CA MET A 140 7.89 -12.14 -11.27
C MET A 140 9.08 -11.64 -10.43
N SER A 141 8.89 -11.35 -9.15
CA SER A 141 9.91 -10.76 -8.29
C SER A 141 9.84 -11.32 -6.88
N PRO A 142 10.94 -11.27 -6.09
CA PRO A 142 10.91 -11.65 -4.67
C PRO A 142 9.78 -10.95 -3.92
N TYR A 143 9.58 -9.65 -4.13
CA TYR A 143 8.47 -8.89 -3.56
C TYR A 143 7.10 -9.51 -3.84
N GLY A 144 6.82 -9.84 -5.13
CA GLY A 144 5.56 -10.47 -5.53
C GLY A 144 5.39 -11.86 -4.91
N HIS A 145 6.45 -12.67 -4.90
CA HIS A 145 6.44 -13.99 -4.26
C HIS A 145 6.23 -13.90 -2.74
N HIS A 146 6.88 -12.95 -2.05
CA HIS A 146 6.70 -12.78 -0.62
C HIS A 146 5.29 -12.28 -0.27
N LYS A 147 4.70 -11.42 -1.12
CA LYS A 147 3.30 -11.03 -0.97
C LYS A 147 2.35 -12.22 -1.15
N LEU A 148 2.60 -13.09 -2.13
CA LEU A 148 1.81 -14.30 -2.31
C LEU A 148 1.98 -15.27 -1.12
N MET A 149 3.20 -15.50 -0.63
CA MET A 149 3.45 -16.31 0.58
C MET A 149 2.70 -15.76 1.80
N MET A 150 2.66 -14.44 1.95
CA MET A 150 1.90 -13.77 3.01
C MET A 150 0.40 -14.06 2.89
N GLU A 151 -0.17 -13.98 1.68
CA GLU A 151 -1.59 -14.32 1.44
C GLU A 151 -1.90 -15.77 1.78
N GLU A 152 -1.03 -16.71 1.38
CA GLU A 152 -1.18 -18.14 1.66
C GLU A 152 -1.04 -18.46 3.16
N LEU A 153 -0.16 -17.76 3.88
CA LEU A 153 -0.12 -17.86 5.35
C LEU A 153 -1.44 -17.42 5.96
N CYS A 154 -1.99 -16.28 5.55
CA CYS A 154 -3.29 -15.80 6.04
C CYS A 154 -4.38 -16.83 5.75
N ARG A 155 -4.45 -17.35 4.52
CA ARG A 155 -5.43 -18.40 4.12
C ARG A 155 -5.32 -19.63 5.01
N SER A 156 -4.10 -20.11 5.26
CA SER A 156 -3.85 -21.27 6.11
C SER A 156 -4.34 -21.07 7.54
N TYR A 157 -4.10 -19.89 8.13
CA TYR A 157 -4.56 -19.59 9.48
C TYR A 157 -6.09 -19.44 9.58
N VAL A 158 -6.73 -18.88 8.54
CA VAL A 158 -8.19 -18.84 8.44
C VAL A 158 -8.76 -20.27 8.43
N GLN A 159 -8.26 -21.12 7.53
CA GLN A 159 -8.74 -22.49 7.37
C GLN A 159 -8.50 -23.38 8.60
N SER A 160 -7.36 -23.20 9.26
CA SER A 160 -6.95 -24.08 10.35
C SER A 160 -7.40 -23.59 11.74
N PHE A 161 -7.57 -22.28 11.91
CA PHE A 161 -7.77 -21.67 13.24
C PHE A 161 -8.92 -20.69 13.31
N GLY A 162 -9.66 -20.46 12.20
CA GLY A 162 -10.85 -19.61 12.19
C GLY A 162 -10.55 -18.10 12.34
N ILE A 163 -9.32 -17.66 12.07
CA ILE A 163 -9.00 -16.22 12.04
C ILE A 163 -9.74 -15.59 10.86
N ARG A 164 -10.30 -14.41 11.05
CA ARG A 164 -10.95 -13.66 9.98
C ARG A 164 -9.98 -12.70 9.30
N CYS A 165 -9.76 -12.86 7.99
CA CYS A 165 -8.76 -12.09 7.25
C CYS A 165 -9.29 -11.60 5.90
N ALA A 166 -9.13 -10.29 5.61
CA ALA A 166 -9.30 -9.74 4.28
C ALA A 166 -7.95 -9.27 3.71
N VAL A 167 -7.66 -9.69 2.51
CA VAL A 167 -6.47 -9.28 1.75
C VAL A 167 -6.85 -8.21 0.74
N VAL A 168 -6.18 -7.06 0.76
CA VAL A 168 -6.37 -6.01 -0.23
C VAL A 168 -5.12 -5.93 -1.12
N ARG A 169 -5.26 -6.35 -2.38
CA ARG A 169 -4.22 -6.27 -3.40
C ARG A 169 -4.19 -4.87 -3.99
N LEU A 170 -3.26 -4.04 -3.52
CA LEU A 170 -3.11 -2.67 -4.01
C LEU A 170 -2.37 -2.64 -5.36
N PHE A 171 -2.82 -1.75 -6.23
CA PHE A 171 -2.19 -1.44 -7.50
C PHE A 171 -1.19 -0.27 -7.35
N SER A 172 -1.18 0.72 -8.23
CA SER A 172 -0.21 1.81 -8.16
C SER A 172 -0.70 2.93 -7.24
N VAL A 173 -0.33 2.85 -5.95
CA VAL A 173 -0.72 3.86 -4.95
C VAL A 173 0.24 5.05 -5.00
N TYR A 174 -0.31 6.25 -5.09
CA TYR A 174 0.44 7.51 -5.05
C TYR A 174 -0.21 8.55 -4.13
N GLY A 175 0.47 9.65 -3.88
CA GLY A 175 -0.07 10.78 -3.12
C GLY A 175 0.99 11.47 -2.26
N PRO A 176 0.63 12.58 -1.58
CA PRO A 176 1.53 13.29 -0.69
C PRO A 176 2.23 12.38 0.31
N ASN A 177 3.49 12.63 0.61
CA ASN A 177 4.40 11.82 1.44
C ASN A 177 4.96 10.55 0.78
N LEU A 178 4.69 10.25 -0.49
CA LEU A 178 5.41 9.21 -1.23
C LEU A 178 6.76 9.73 -1.69
N ARG A 179 7.84 9.36 -1.00
CA ARG A 179 9.22 9.81 -1.26
C ARG A 179 10.05 8.76 -1.99
N LYS A 180 9.45 8.07 -2.95
CA LYS A 180 10.09 7.02 -3.75
C LYS A 180 9.32 6.78 -5.05
N GLN A 181 9.87 5.93 -5.90
CA GLN A 181 9.27 5.49 -7.16
C GLN A 181 9.09 6.62 -8.19
N LEU A 182 8.29 6.37 -9.22
CA LEU A 182 8.21 7.19 -10.44
C LEU A 182 7.90 8.67 -10.16
N LEU A 183 6.88 8.96 -9.36
CA LEU A 183 6.45 10.35 -9.14
C LEU A 183 7.53 11.16 -8.43
N TRP A 184 8.17 10.54 -7.42
CA TRP A 184 9.28 11.17 -6.69
C TRP A 184 10.50 11.41 -7.58
N ASP A 185 10.88 10.41 -8.40
CA ASP A 185 12.01 10.54 -9.34
C ASP A 185 11.76 11.67 -10.36
N ILE A 186 10.56 11.70 -10.96
CA ILE A 186 10.18 12.76 -11.90
C ILE A 186 10.26 14.14 -11.23
N CYS A 187 9.60 14.33 -10.10
CA CYS A 187 9.59 15.63 -9.41
C CYS A 187 10.99 16.04 -8.93
N SER A 188 11.85 15.10 -8.51
CA SER A 188 13.23 15.37 -8.13
C SER A 188 14.05 15.87 -9.31
N ARG A 189 13.88 15.28 -10.49
CA ARG A 189 14.55 15.71 -11.72
C ARG A 189 14.00 17.05 -12.25
N LEU A 190 12.68 17.26 -12.15
CA LEU A 190 12.06 18.56 -12.49
C LEU A 190 12.60 19.68 -11.61
N ARG A 191 12.85 19.40 -10.32
CA ARG A 191 13.48 20.36 -9.40
C ARG A 191 14.90 20.73 -9.80
N SER A 192 15.66 19.80 -10.40
CA SER A 192 17.01 20.08 -10.91
C SER A 192 17.02 20.79 -12.26
N GLU A 193 15.87 21.31 -12.72
CA GLU A 193 15.70 22.11 -13.95
C GLU A 193 16.21 21.41 -15.24
N GLN A 194 16.06 20.09 -15.30
CA GLN A 194 16.42 19.34 -16.51
C GLN A 194 15.52 19.74 -17.69
N ARG A 195 16.13 20.09 -18.81
CA ARG A 195 15.39 20.42 -20.03
C ARG A 195 14.74 19.21 -20.69
N THR A 196 15.30 18.03 -20.47
CA THR A 196 14.80 16.76 -21.00
C THR A 196 14.77 15.73 -19.87
N LEU A 197 13.63 15.11 -19.68
CA LEU A 197 13.40 14.00 -18.76
C LEU A 197 13.37 12.70 -19.56
N THR A 198 14.41 11.87 -19.44
CA THR A 198 14.44 10.55 -20.06
C THR A 198 14.08 9.49 -19.05
N LEU A 199 13.00 8.74 -19.29
CA LEU A 199 12.52 7.63 -18.47
C LEU A 199 12.84 6.29 -19.15
N GLY A 200 13.01 5.24 -18.35
CA GLY A 200 13.10 3.87 -18.86
C GLY A 200 11.73 3.34 -19.28
N GLY A 201 11.72 2.32 -20.16
CA GLY A 201 10.48 1.74 -20.69
C GLY A 201 10.05 2.39 -21.99
N THR A 202 8.83 2.11 -22.39
CA THR A 202 8.21 2.65 -23.61
C THR A 202 7.31 3.84 -23.32
N GLY A 203 6.85 3.97 -22.05
CA GLY A 203 5.84 4.93 -21.63
C GLY A 203 4.40 4.47 -21.87
N SER A 204 4.20 3.40 -22.62
CA SER A 204 2.86 2.86 -22.93
C SER A 204 2.35 1.90 -21.86
N GLU A 205 3.19 1.53 -20.88
CA GLU A 205 2.82 0.62 -19.80
C GLU A 205 1.64 1.20 -18.99
N ILE A 206 0.55 0.42 -18.88
CA ILE A 206 -0.67 0.85 -18.20
C ILE A 206 -0.61 0.46 -16.73
N ARG A 207 -1.01 1.36 -15.87
CA ARG A 207 -1.17 1.12 -14.42
C ARG A 207 -2.48 1.71 -13.93
N ASP A 208 -3.07 1.06 -12.94
CA ASP A 208 -4.19 1.60 -12.18
C ASP A 208 -3.65 2.46 -11.04
N TRP A 209 -3.78 3.77 -11.19
CA TRP A 209 -3.24 4.74 -10.24
C TRP A 209 -4.31 5.19 -9.27
N THR A 210 -4.10 4.94 -7.99
CA THR A 210 -5.04 5.30 -6.92
C THR A 210 -4.39 6.24 -5.90
N ASP A 211 -5.08 7.31 -5.57
CA ASP A 211 -4.61 8.22 -4.52
C ASP A 211 -4.67 7.55 -3.15
N VAL A 212 -3.62 7.73 -2.35
CA VAL A 212 -3.50 7.13 -1.02
C VAL A 212 -4.67 7.47 -0.09
N ARG A 213 -5.28 8.65 -0.25
CA ARG A 213 -6.45 9.07 0.55
C ARG A 213 -7.67 8.20 0.28
N ASP A 214 -7.87 7.82 -0.97
CA ASP A 214 -8.93 6.87 -1.32
C ASP A 214 -8.58 5.44 -0.92
N VAL A 215 -7.29 5.05 -1.05
CA VAL A 215 -6.83 3.73 -0.60
C VAL A 215 -7.10 3.51 0.88
N VAL A 216 -6.81 4.48 1.75
CA VAL A 216 -7.04 4.30 3.19
C VAL A 216 -8.53 4.29 3.55
N ARG A 217 -9.37 5.04 2.82
CA ARG A 217 -10.83 4.94 2.93
C ARG A 217 -11.34 3.54 2.51
N LEU A 218 -10.75 2.97 1.44
CA LEU A 218 -11.07 1.60 1.04
C LEU A 218 -10.69 0.59 2.13
N LEU A 219 -9.48 0.70 2.70
CA LEU A 219 -9.05 -0.16 3.80
C LEU A 219 -9.99 -0.07 5.00
N ALA A 220 -10.41 1.13 5.40
CA ALA A 220 -11.40 1.34 6.46
C ALA A 220 -12.75 0.73 6.08
N ARG A 221 -13.23 0.92 4.84
CA ARG A 221 -14.48 0.33 4.35
C ARG A 221 -14.46 -1.19 4.35
N VAL A 222 -13.33 -1.79 3.96
CA VAL A 222 -13.13 -3.26 4.03
C VAL A 222 -13.21 -3.74 5.49
N ALA A 223 -12.61 -3.02 6.44
CA ALA A 223 -12.65 -3.40 7.85
C ALA A 223 -14.08 -3.39 8.43
N GLU A 224 -14.89 -2.41 8.04
CA GLU A 224 -16.27 -2.25 8.53
C GLU A 224 -17.27 -3.16 7.81
N GLY A 225 -16.95 -3.59 6.60
CA GLY A 225 -17.84 -4.35 5.74
C GLY A 225 -18.17 -5.75 6.27
N ALA A 226 -19.29 -6.31 5.79
CA ALA A 226 -19.54 -7.73 5.90
C ALA A 226 -18.70 -8.46 4.86
N TRP A 227 -17.80 -9.32 5.30
CA TRP A 227 -17.03 -10.17 4.39
C TRP A 227 -17.90 -11.36 3.98
N GLN A 228 -17.78 -11.78 2.71
CA GLN A 228 -18.55 -12.92 2.21
C GLN A 228 -18.08 -14.22 2.86
N ASP A 229 -16.77 -14.34 3.07
CA ASP A 229 -16.09 -15.48 3.68
C ASP A 229 -15.13 -15.01 4.77
N ASP A 230 -14.68 -15.92 5.62
CA ASP A 230 -13.66 -15.61 6.65
C ASP A 230 -12.30 -15.27 6.02
N PHE A 231 -12.03 -15.74 4.80
CA PHE A 231 -10.90 -15.29 3.98
C PHE A 231 -11.40 -14.60 2.72
N ASP A 232 -11.20 -13.31 2.64
CA ASP A 232 -11.66 -12.50 1.53
C ASP A 232 -10.49 -11.81 0.80
N VAL A 233 -10.56 -11.69 -0.54
CA VAL A 233 -9.55 -11.01 -1.37
C VAL A 233 -10.21 -9.93 -2.20
N ILE A 234 -9.64 -8.73 -2.20
CA ILE A 234 -10.22 -7.56 -2.85
C ILE A 234 -9.11 -6.83 -3.61
N ASN A 235 -9.39 -6.49 -4.87
CA ASN A 235 -8.53 -5.61 -5.64
C ASN A 235 -8.70 -4.14 -5.20
N GLY A 236 -7.64 -3.55 -4.69
CA GLY A 236 -7.60 -2.15 -4.30
C GLY A 236 -7.16 -1.24 -5.45
N GLY A 237 -7.90 -1.28 -6.55
CA GLY A 237 -7.69 -0.44 -7.74
C GLY A 237 -8.99 0.19 -8.23
N SER A 238 -8.87 1.26 -9.00
CA SER A 238 -10.01 2.05 -9.48
C SER A 238 -10.68 1.50 -10.75
N GLY A 239 -10.03 0.56 -11.42
CA GLY A 239 -10.41 0.08 -12.75
C GLY A 239 -10.10 1.07 -13.87
N ARG A 240 -9.33 2.13 -13.59
CA ARG A 240 -8.96 3.17 -14.57
C ARG A 240 -7.48 3.11 -14.88
N GLY A 241 -7.15 2.63 -16.05
CA GLY A 241 -5.77 2.53 -16.52
C GLY A 241 -5.24 3.84 -17.09
N VAL A 242 -4.05 4.24 -16.66
CA VAL A 242 -3.33 5.38 -17.25
C VAL A 242 -1.91 4.96 -17.56
N SER A 243 -1.38 5.39 -18.71
CA SER A 243 -0.02 5.08 -19.11
C SER A 243 1.03 5.79 -18.25
N VAL A 244 2.23 5.21 -18.18
CA VAL A 244 3.37 5.83 -17.53
C VAL A 244 3.67 7.20 -18.18
N ALA A 245 3.52 7.32 -19.50
CA ALA A 245 3.64 8.60 -20.21
C ALA A 245 2.62 9.62 -19.71
N GLY A 246 1.34 9.24 -19.62
CA GLY A 246 0.28 10.14 -19.15
C GLY A 246 0.50 10.66 -17.72
N ILE A 247 1.03 9.81 -16.82
CA ILE A 247 1.43 10.26 -15.47
C ILE A 247 2.59 11.26 -15.54
N ALA A 248 3.61 10.98 -16.32
CA ALA A 248 4.77 11.86 -16.45
C ALA A 248 4.37 13.23 -17.05
N GLU A 249 3.54 13.23 -18.10
CA GLU A 249 3.00 14.44 -18.72
C GLU A 249 2.15 15.25 -17.73
N GLY A 250 1.27 14.59 -16.95
CA GLY A 250 0.48 15.25 -15.90
C GLY A 250 1.36 15.93 -14.85
N LEU A 251 2.41 15.25 -14.37
CA LEU A 251 3.35 15.84 -13.41
C LEU A 251 4.10 17.04 -14.00
N ILE A 252 4.60 16.93 -15.24
CA ILE A 252 5.28 18.03 -15.93
C ILE A 252 4.33 19.22 -16.12
N GLY A 253 3.08 18.97 -16.52
CA GLY A 253 2.06 20.01 -16.66
C GLY A 253 1.80 20.76 -15.36
N HIS A 254 1.59 20.06 -14.24
CA HIS A 254 1.40 20.68 -12.91
C HIS A 254 2.68 21.32 -12.35
N TRP A 255 3.86 20.86 -12.79
CA TRP A 255 5.12 21.51 -12.42
C TRP A 255 5.23 22.91 -12.99
N GLY A 256 4.67 23.15 -14.17
CA GLY A 256 4.67 24.45 -14.83
C GLY A 256 5.96 24.74 -15.61
N GLY A 257 6.66 23.72 -16.08
CA GLY A 257 7.90 23.83 -16.86
C GLY A 257 7.75 23.45 -18.34
N LYS A 258 8.82 23.65 -19.11
CA LYS A 258 8.95 23.25 -20.52
C LYS A 258 9.89 22.05 -20.68
N THR A 259 9.83 21.10 -19.75
CA THR A 259 10.65 19.89 -19.80
C THR A 259 10.14 18.94 -20.88
N ALA A 260 11.00 18.55 -21.82
CA ALA A 260 10.66 17.55 -22.84
C ALA A 260 10.69 16.15 -22.21
N LEU A 261 9.67 15.34 -22.49
CA LEU A 261 9.61 13.94 -22.04
C LEU A 261 10.10 13.01 -23.14
N GLN A 262 10.97 12.06 -22.79
CA GLN A 262 11.47 11.02 -23.67
C GLN A 262 11.47 9.67 -22.94
N PHE A 263 11.33 8.58 -23.68
CA PHE A 263 11.46 7.21 -23.19
C PHE A 263 12.61 6.50 -23.89
N SER A 264 13.26 5.57 -23.18
CA SER A 264 14.36 4.79 -23.73
C SER A 264 13.92 3.84 -24.88
N GLY A 265 12.62 3.55 -24.97
CA GLY A 265 12.07 2.58 -25.90
C GLY A 265 12.34 1.12 -25.54
N ILE A 266 13.07 0.86 -24.45
CA ILE A 266 13.47 -0.49 -24.03
C ILE A 266 12.55 -0.93 -22.88
N ALA A 267 11.67 -1.87 -23.17
CA ALA A 267 10.85 -2.54 -22.13
C ALA A 267 11.78 -3.27 -21.14
N ARG A 268 11.48 -3.16 -19.85
CA ARG A 268 12.23 -3.91 -18.83
C ARG A 268 11.70 -5.35 -18.78
N PRO A 269 12.55 -6.36 -18.81
CA PRO A 269 12.12 -7.75 -18.62
C PRO A 269 11.36 -7.90 -17.30
N GLY A 270 10.18 -8.52 -17.34
CA GLY A 270 9.32 -8.73 -16.18
C GLY A 270 8.46 -7.54 -15.75
N ASP A 271 8.57 -6.39 -16.42
CA ASP A 271 7.61 -5.29 -16.20
C ASP A 271 6.30 -5.61 -16.93
N PRO A 272 5.15 -5.63 -16.23
CA PRO A 272 3.86 -5.84 -16.86
C PRO A 272 3.54 -4.75 -17.88
N THR A 273 3.02 -5.11 -19.05
CA THR A 273 2.50 -4.14 -20.02
C THR A 273 1.24 -3.47 -19.50
N SER A 274 0.43 -4.19 -18.70
CA SER A 274 -0.77 -3.67 -18.07
C SER A 274 -0.93 -4.27 -16.67
N LEU A 275 -1.22 -3.44 -15.69
CA LEU A 275 -1.76 -3.82 -14.37
C LEU A 275 -2.98 -2.95 -14.10
N LEU A 276 -4.15 -3.48 -14.39
CA LEU A 276 -5.45 -2.82 -14.25
C LEU A 276 -6.35 -3.70 -13.40
N ALA A 277 -6.97 -3.14 -12.37
CA ALA A 277 -7.90 -3.88 -11.53
C ALA A 277 -9.24 -4.12 -12.23
N ASP A 278 -9.79 -5.31 -12.12
CA ASP A 278 -11.23 -5.45 -12.06
C ASP A 278 -11.67 -4.94 -10.67
N ASN A 279 -12.52 -3.93 -10.66
CA ASN A 279 -12.97 -3.27 -9.42
C ASN A 279 -14.42 -3.62 -9.04
N GLY A 280 -14.98 -4.66 -9.61
CA GLY A 280 -16.37 -5.09 -9.37
C GLY A 280 -16.68 -5.24 -7.88
N ARG A 281 -15.82 -5.93 -7.14
CA ARG A 281 -15.99 -6.14 -5.68
C ARG A 281 -15.97 -4.84 -4.87
N VAL A 282 -15.17 -3.85 -5.28
CA VAL A 282 -15.13 -2.52 -4.63
C VAL A 282 -16.43 -1.77 -4.90
N LEU A 283 -16.97 -1.86 -6.12
CA LEU A 283 -18.26 -1.26 -6.48
C LEU A 283 -19.41 -1.91 -5.71
N ASP A 284 -19.41 -3.22 -5.52
CA ASP A 284 -20.41 -3.96 -4.73
C ASP A 284 -20.42 -3.53 -3.24
N MET A 285 -19.31 -3.02 -2.73
CA MET A 285 -19.23 -2.41 -1.39
C MET A 285 -19.82 -1.00 -1.34
N ASN A 286 -20.36 -0.46 -2.44
CA ASN A 286 -20.76 0.94 -2.60
C ASN A 286 -19.62 1.91 -2.24
N PHE A 287 -18.39 1.57 -2.63
CA PHE A 287 -17.23 2.42 -2.41
C PHE A 287 -17.06 3.39 -3.59
N ASP A 288 -16.79 4.64 -3.27
CA ASP A 288 -16.63 5.74 -4.24
C ASP A 288 -15.20 6.30 -4.22
N TRP A 289 -14.54 6.25 -5.37
CA TRP A 289 -13.23 6.87 -5.61
C TRP A 289 -13.39 8.39 -5.78
N ARG A 290 -12.98 9.17 -4.78
CA ARG A 290 -13.27 10.62 -4.68
C ARG A 290 -12.19 11.52 -5.24
N ILE A 291 -10.96 11.02 -5.38
CA ILE A 291 -9.83 11.83 -5.81
C ILE A 291 -9.55 11.57 -7.29
N PRO A 292 -9.96 12.47 -8.22
CA PRO A 292 -9.59 12.36 -9.62
C PRO A 292 -8.07 12.41 -9.77
N LEU A 293 -7.52 11.66 -10.73
CA LEU A 293 -6.08 11.59 -10.97
C LEU A 293 -5.44 12.97 -11.14
N GLU A 294 -6.06 13.83 -11.93
CA GLU A 294 -5.59 15.20 -12.18
C GLU A 294 -5.39 16.00 -10.89
N LYS A 295 -6.40 15.94 -9.99
CA LYS A 295 -6.29 16.57 -8.67
C LYS A 295 -5.21 15.92 -7.80
N GLY A 296 -5.12 14.60 -7.80
CA GLY A 296 -4.12 13.87 -7.03
C GLY A 296 -2.69 14.23 -7.45
N LEU A 297 -2.43 14.34 -8.77
CA LEU A 297 -1.13 14.76 -9.31
C LEU A 297 -0.83 16.22 -8.96
N ALA A 298 -1.81 17.12 -9.07
CA ALA A 298 -1.65 18.52 -8.65
C ALA A 298 -1.27 18.62 -7.16
N ASP A 299 -1.99 17.90 -6.29
CA ASP A 299 -1.74 17.87 -4.84
C ASP A 299 -0.35 17.28 -4.53
N TYR A 300 0.06 16.23 -5.27
CA TYR A 300 1.40 15.65 -5.13
C TYR A 300 2.51 16.64 -5.48
N VAL A 301 2.40 17.33 -6.60
CA VAL A 301 3.37 18.35 -7.03
C VAL A 301 3.41 19.52 -6.05
N ALA A 302 2.27 20.00 -5.57
CA ALA A 302 2.19 21.06 -4.57
C ALA A 302 2.88 20.66 -3.26
N TRP A 303 2.60 19.45 -2.75
CA TRP A 303 3.28 18.89 -1.60
C TRP A 303 4.78 18.80 -1.82
N PHE A 304 5.23 18.21 -2.95
CA PHE A 304 6.64 18.04 -3.25
C PHE A 304 7.40 19.37 -3.32
N LYS A 305 6.79 20.42 -3.90
CA LYS A 305 7.35 21.78 -3.91
C LYS A 305 7.45 22.39 -2.52
N GLY A 306 6.49 22.09 -1.62
CA GLY A 306 6.49 22.53 -0.23
C GLY A 306 7.60 21.90 0.61
N GLU A 307 7.86 20.60 0.43
CA GLU A 307 8.91 19.83 1.12
C GLU A 307 10.33 20.40 0.94
N SER A 308 10.57 21.17 -0.11
CA SER A 308 11.90 21.75 -0.39
C SER A 308 12.17 23.06 0.32
N ARG A 309 11.23 23.56 1.13
CA ARG A 309 11.34 24.83 1.87
C ARG A 309 11.52 24.65 3.38
N ALA A 310 11.59 23.39 3.85
CA ALA A 310 11.82 23.06 5.25
C ALA A 310 13.28 22.65 5.52
#